data_37f7258c76c5799be5043aac35d083a3
#
_entry.id   37f7258c76c5799be5043aac35d083a3
#
_cell.length_a   1.000
_cell.length_b   1.000
_cell.length_c   1.000
_cell.angle_alpha   90.00
_cell.angle_beta   90.00
_cell.angle_gamma   90.00
#
_symmetry.space_group_name_H-M   'P 1'
#
loop_
_entity.id
_entity.type
_entity.pdbx_description
1 polymer ?
#
loop_
_entity_poly.entity_id
_entity_poly.type
_entity_poly.pdbx_seq_one_letter_code
_entity_poly.pdbx_strand_id
1 'polypeptide(L)' 'MTNDRPWRLAELSFIPSGNGRESATINGVEVVRENGRYWIITPNGPLWRNIDERGVDPALNYLFEKRRQEQQSGQ' A
#
# COMPACT_ATOMS: atom_id res chain seq x y z
N MET A 1 -8.96 -20.20 -2.68
CA MET A 1 -8.11 -19.60 -3.69
C MET A 1 -7.35 -18.43 -3.15
N THR A 2 -6.09 -18.48 -3.19
CA THR A 2 -5.26 -17.47 -2.56
C THR A 2 -4.63 -16.54 -3.59
N ASN A 3 -4.42 -15.32 -3.16
CA ASN A 3 -3.71 -14.33 -3.93
C ASN A 3 -2.25 -14.34 -3.51
N ASP A 4 -1.44 -15.03 -4.29
CA ASP A 4 -0.02 -15.08 -3.97
C ASP A 4 0.78 -14.04 -4.72
N ARG A 5 0.09 -13.12 -5.38
CA ARG A 5 0.76 -12.09 -6.13
C ARG A 5 0.98 -10.86 -5.26
N PRO A 6 2.13 -10.20 -5.39
CA PRO A 6 2.35 -8.96 -4.68
C PRO A 6 1.31 -7.90 -5.05
N TRP A 7 1.03 -7.04 -4.11
CA TRP A 7 0.12 -5.94 -4.36
C TRP A 7 0.78 -4.95 -5.31
N ARG A 8 -0.02 -4.40 -6.22
CA ARG A 8 0.49 -3.47 -7.21
C ARG A 8 -0.36 -2.22 -7.25
N LEU A 9 0.28 -1.11 -7.53
CA LEU A 9 -0.41 0.18 -7.63
C LEU A 9 -1.55 0.12 -8.64
N ALA A 10 -1.32 -0.52 -9.76
CA ALA A 10 -2.32 -0.57 -10.82
C ALA A 10 -3.58 -1.32 -10.43
N GLU A 11 -3.51 -2.12 -9.37
CA GLU A 11 -4.66 -2.89 -8.90
C GLU A 11 -5.44 -2.17 -7.82
N LEU A 12 -4.97 -1.04 -7.36
CA LEU A 12 -5.64 -0.30 -6.31
C LEU A 12 -6.77 0.54 -6.88
N SER A 13 -7.88 0.60 -6.16
CA SER A 13 -9.03 1.40 -6.55
C SER A 13 -9.02 2.66 -5.71
N PHE A 14 -8.55 3.75 -6.29
CA PHE A 14 -8.47 5.02 -5.59
C PHE A 14 -9.81 5.73 -5.63
N ILE A 15 -10.21 6.27 -4.50
CA ILE A 15 -11.41 7.09 -4.40
C ILE A 15 -11.03 8.45 -3.85
N PRO A 16 -11.77 9.50 -4.25
CA PRO A 16 -11.48 10.83 -3.74
C PRO A 16 -11.65 10.89 -2.23
N SER A 17 -10.69 11.51 -1.55
CA SER A 17 -10.78 11.68 -0.10
C SER A 17 -10.72 13.16 0.29
N GLY A 18 -10.95 14.06 -0.67
CA GLY A 18 -11.03 15.49 -0.39
C GLY A 18 -9.72 16.20 -0.64
N ASN A 19 -9.78 17.50 -0.90
CA ASN A 19 -8.60 18.36 -1.02
C ASN A 19 -7.62 17.89 -2.10
N GLY A 20 -8.15 17.30 -3.18
CA GLY A 20 -7.27 16.83 -4.25
C GLY A 20 -6.57 15.54 -3.94
N ARG A 21 -6.95 14.86 -2.88
CA ARG A 21 -6.36 13.60 -2.49
C ARG A 21 -7.23 12.43 -2.89
N GLU A 22 -6.59 11.32 -3.14
CA GLU A 22 -7.27 10.06 -3.38
C GLU A 22 -6.64 9.00 -2.50
N SER A 23 -7.43 8.01 -2.10
CA SER A 23 -6.90 6.97 -1.24
C SER A 23 -7.44 5.62 -1.65
N ALA A 24 -6.67 4.59 -1.36
CA ALA A 24 -7.06 3.21 -1.58
C ALA A 24 -6.56 2.39 -0.40
N THR A 25 -7.32 1.37 -0.04
CA THR A 25 -6.96 0.53 1.08
C THR A 25 -6.82 -0.91 0.60
N ILE A 26 -5.75 -1.57 1.03
CA ILE A 26 -5.56 -2.96 0.73
C ILE A 26 -4.99 -3.64 1.96
N ASN A 27 -5.74 -4.62 2.48
CA ASN A 27 -5.32 -5.42 3.63
C ASN A 27 -4.84 -4.58 4.81
N GLY A 28 -5.60 -3.52 5.12
CA GLY A 28 -5.28 -2.68 6.26
C GLY A 28 -4.23 -1.62 5.98
N VAL A 29 -3.68 -1.60 4.79
CA VAL A 29 -2.69 -0.60 4.40
C VAL A 29 -3.40 0.46 3.57
N GLU A 30 -3.18 1.71 3.89
CA GLU A 30 -3.77 2.82 3.16
C GLU A 30 -2.73 3.48 2.28
N VAL A 31 -3.07 3.68 1.01
CA VAL A 31 -2.20 4.39 0.07
C VAL A 31 -2.90 5.68 -0.31
N VAL A 32 -2.25 6.80 -0.03
CA VAL A 32 -2.80 8.12 -0.35
C VAL A 32 -2.02 8.71 -1.49
N ARG A 33 -2.73 9.28 -2.45
CA ARG A 33 -2.13 9.90 -3.63
C ARG A 33 -2.53 11.36 -3.71
N GLU A 34 -1.52 12.23 -3.89
CA GLU A 34 -1.75 13.65 -4.03
C GLU A 34 -0.62 14.24 -4.88
N ASN A 35 -0.97 14.92 -5.97
CA ASN A 35 -0.01 15.62 -6.83
C ASN A 35 1.12 14.70 -7.31
N GLY A 36 0.78 13.46 -7.67
CA GLY A 36 1.79 12.54 -8.16
C GLY A 36 2.69 11.97 -7.09
N ARG A 37 2.40 12.25 -5.84
CA ARG A 37 3.16 11.71 -4.72
C ARG A 37 2.27 10.78 -3.91
N TYR A 38 2.92 9.84 -3.23
CA TYR A 38 2.21 8.79 -2.52
C TYR A 38 2.70 8.67 -1.09
N TRP A 39 1.77 8.37 -0.20
CA TRP A 39 2.05 8.06 1.20
C TRP A 39 1.47 6.69 1.48
N ILE A 40 2.24 5.85 2.16
CA ILE A 40 1.78 4.51 2.52
C ILE A 40 1.72 4.41 4.02
N ILE A 41 0.52 4.18 4.53
CA ILE A 41 0.24 4.23 5.95
C ILE A 41 -0.23 2.85 6.39
N THR A 42 0.45 2.29 7.37
CA THR A 42 0.09 1.00 7.92
C THR A 42 -0.58 1.17 9.27
N PRO A 43 -1.18 0.12 9.83
CA PRO A 43 -1.75 0.23 11.17
C PRO A 43 -0.74 0.64 12.24
N ASN A 44 0.54 0.41 12.00
CA ASN A 44 1.58 0.80 12.93
C ASN A 44 2.14 2.19 12.65
N GLY A 45 1.53 2.91 11.71
CA GLY A 45 1.93 4.26 11.38
C GLY A 45 2.44 4.38 9.97
N PRO A 46 2.75 5.60 9.54
CA PRO A 46 3.25 5.82 8.17
C PRO A 46 4.64 5.22 8.01
N LEU A 47 4.83 4.46 6.95
CA LEU A 47 6.12 3.89 6.61
C LEU A 47 6.80 4.62 5.47
N TRP A 48 6.03 5.01 4.47
CA TRP A 48 6.57 5.73 3.32
C TRP A 48 5.85 7.05 3.20
N ARG A 49 6.62 8.11 3.04
CA ARG A 49 6.06 9.45 2.92
C ARG A 49 6.60 10.11 1.68
N ASN A 50 5.69 10.69 0.89
CA ASN A 50 6.06 11.53 -0.24
C ASN A 50 6.97 10.81 -1.22
N ILE A 51 6.60 9.60 -1.60
CA ILE A 51 7.35 8.84 -2.59
C ILE A 51 6.70 9.01 -3.95
N ASP A 52 7.48 8.77 -5.00
CA ASP A 52 6.93 8.87 -6.34
C ASP A 52 6.31 7.53 -6.76
N GLU A 53 5.70 7.55 -7.94
CA GLU A 53 4.98 6.38 -8.42
C GLU A 53 5.88 5.15 -8.52
N ARG A 54 7.14 5.36 -8.84
CA ARG A 54 8.07 4.25 -8.99
C ARG A 54 8.36 3.53 -7.69
N GLY A 55 8.22 4.23 -6.59
CA GLY A 55 8.50 3.65 -5.29
C GLY A 55 7.33 2.90 -4.68
N VAL A 56 6.14 3.01 -5.28
CA VAL A 56 4.95 2.42 -4.68
C VAL A 56 4.95 0.90 -4.79
N ASP A 57 5.21 0.37 -6.00
CA ASP A 57 5.20 -1.08 -6.17
C ASP A 57 6.24 -1.79 -5.31
N PRO A 58 7.48 -1.32 -5.26
CA PRO A 58 8.44 -1.96 -4.34
C PRO A 58 8.01 -1.90 -2.88
N ALA A 59 7.40 -0.79 -2.47
CA ALA A 59 6.94 -0.67 -1.09
C ALA A 59 5.80 -1.64 -0.81
N LEU A 60 4.86 -1.75 -1.73
CA LEU A 60 3.75 -2.68 -1.56
C LEU A 60 4.24 -4.12 -1.56
N ASN A 61 5.22 -4.43 -2.40
CA ASN A 61 5.80 -5.77 -2.43
C ASN A 61 6.48 -6.10 -1.09
N TYR A 62 7.18 -5.13 -0.53
CA TYR A 62 7.80 -5.33 0.78
C TYR A 62 6.76 -5.66 1.84
N LEU A 63 5.66 -4.91 1.86
CA LEU A 63 4.62 -5.14 2.84
C LEU A 63 3.92 -6.48 2.62
N PHE A 64 3.73 -6.84 1.36
CA PHE A 64 3.13 -8.12 1.04
C PHE A 64 3.99 -9.27 1.56
N GLU A 65 5.29 -9.21 1.33
CA GLU A 65 6.19 -10.26 1.78
C GLU A 65 6.26 -10.31 3.30
N LYS A 66 6.29 -9.15 3.93
CA LYS A 66 6.35 -9.12 5.38
C LYS A 66 5.09 -9.74 5.99
N ARG A 67 3.93 -9.39 5.45
CA ARG A 67 2.68 -9.95 5.97
C ARG A 67 2.62 -11.45 5.75
N ARG A 68 3.10 -11.90 4.61
CA ARG A 68 3.12 -13.31 4.31
C ARG A 68 4.02 -14.07 5.29
N GLN A 69 5.17 -13.50 5.61
CA GLN A 69 6.07 -14.11 6.59
C GLN A 69 5.45 -14.16 7.96
N GLU A 70 4.76 -13.09 8.34
CA GLU A 70 4.11 -13.05 9.65
C GLU A 70 3.02 -14.10 9.76
N GLN A 71 2.27 -14.30 8.69
CA GLN A 71 1.23 -15.31 8.70
C GLN A 71 1.80 -16.71 8.80
N GLN A 72 2.95 -16.94 8.18
CA GLN A 72 3.58 -18.25 8.23
C GLN A 72 4.20 -18.51 9.59
N SER A 73 4.78 -17.50 10.20
CA SER A 73 5.45 -17.68 11.46
C SER A 73 4.49 -17.65 12.64
N GLY A 74 3.22 -17.41 12.41
CA GLY A 74 2.23 -17.39 13.46
C GLY A 74 1.75 -18.76 13.89
N GLN A 75 2.37 -19.78 13.41
CA GLN A 75 1.95 -21.14 13.69
C GLN A 75 2.29 -21.61 15.10
#